data_11adc4212d5c2e583627b0281927e317
#
_entry.id   11adc4212d5c2e583627b0281927e317
#
_cell.length_a   1.000
_cell.length_b   1.000
_cell.length_c   1.000
_cell.angle_alpha   90.00
_cell.angle_beta   90.00
_cell.angle_gamma   90.00
#
_symmetry.space_group_name_H-M   'P 1'
#
loop_
_entity.id
_entity.type
_entity.pdbx_description
1 polymer ?
#
loop_
_entity_poly.entity_id
_entity_poly.type
_entity_poly.pdbx_seq_one_letter_code
_entity_poly.pdbx_strand_id
1 'polypeptide(L)'
;MNDPTVPTVPFAEDLGPGSGSGSGPGAGAGPEAVSDRPGRRRVLRGALAVAGAVALRPLVAATPAAAEPAEPVGSAASAGAVVVRRFGRYEVLALLDAHGPFPGTAQAAFPDATATDWERARRLDPAAFGPNDTWQLDFRCYAVRRPGGRVTLVDTGIGPVGSPASGWAPVPGRLPAALARTGIAPADVEAVVLTHLHEDHYGWSVTPEGVPVFPNARYVVQHAEVAALGPTRTARTYVVEPLLRAGQLHEVDGRTVLAGRARPGSGAITLLPTPGHTPGHQSVLVDGGGDRLLLTGDVLVHAVQLATPAVRYLFEADPETARRTREELLAEARRTGALLGTAHLNRPFVRPWTPAGHTPPH
;
A
#
# COMPACT_ATOMS: atom_id res chain seq x y z
N MET A 1 20.94 -29.56 -11.21
CA MET A 1 21.83 -29.50 -10.06
C MET A 1 21.35 -28.29 -9.25
N ASN A 2 20.67 -28.54 -8.12
CA ASN A 2 20.17 -27.47 -7.27
C ASN A 2 21.37 -26.87 -6.48
N ASP A 3 21.53 -25.57 -6.56
CA ASP A 3 22.49 -24.83 -5.77
C ASP A 3 22.02 -24.87 -4.29
N PRO A 4 22.79 -25.41 -3.34
CA PRO A 4 22.38 -25.56 -1.95
C PRO A 4 22.42 -24.26 -1.13
N THR A 5 22.65 -23.08 -1.75
CA THR A 5 22.80 -21.80 -1.06
C THR A 5 21.55 -20.91 -1.05
N VAL A 6 20.50 -21.31 -1.74
CA VAL A 6 19.22 -20.57 -1.69
C VAL A 6 18.34 -21.21 -0.62
N PRO A 7 18.05 -20.52 0.48
CA PRO A 7 17.11 -21.02 1.48
C PRO A 7 15.74 -21.20 0.83
N THR A 8 15.13 -22.36 1.00
CA THR A 8 13.74 -22.62 0.62
C THR A 8 12.86 -21.77 1.52
N VAL A 9 12.50 -20.59 1.07
CA VAL A 9 11.54 -19.72 1.77
C VAL A 9 10.14 -20.21 1.40
N PRO A 10 9.19 -20.35 2.33
CA PRO A 10 7.83 -20.85 2.07
C PRO A 10 7.08 -20.10 0.96
N PHE A 11 7.46 -18.86 0.67
CA PHE A 11 6.91 -18.06 -0.43
C PHE A 11 7.16 -18.63 -1.85
N ALA A 12 8.19 -19.46 -2.07
CA ALA A 12 8.55 -19.93 -3.40
C ALA A 12 7.52 -20.93 -3.98
N GLU A 13 6.73 -21.57 -3.15
CA GLU A 13 5.69 -22.50 -3.60
C GLU A 13 4.42 -21.79 -4.08
N ASP A 14 4.28 -20.48 -3.74
CA ASP A 14 3.10 -19.70 -4.14
C ASP A 14 3.22 -19.03 -5.53
N LEU A 15 4.38 -19.04 -6.14
CA LEU A 15 4.60 -18.49 -7.47
C LEU A 15 4.71 -19.64 -8.51
N GLY A 16 3.59 -20.19 -8.97
CA GLY A 16 3.56 -21.12 -10.09
C GLY A 16 3.92 -20.41 -11.42
N PRO A 17 4.60 -21.11 -12.38
CA PRO A 17 4.94 -20.51 -13.66
C PRO A 17 3.66 -20.17 -14.43
N GLY A 18 3.48 -18.90 -14.78
CA GLY A 18 2.44 -18.44 -15.69
C GLY A 18 2.63 -19.08 -17.06
N SER A 19 1.81 -20.05 -17.41
CA SER A 19 1.74 -20.62 -18.74
C SER A 19 1.05 -19.62 -19.67
N GLY A 20 1.86 -18.85 -20.38
CA GLY A 20 1.41 -18.12 -21.56
C GLY A 20 1.26 -19.08 -22.73
N SER A 21 0.08 -19.21 -23.29
CA SER A 21 -0.10 -19.69 -24.66
C SER A 21 -1.19 -18.89 -25.33
N GLY A 22 -0.73 -18.15 -26.35
CA GLY A 22 -1.56 -17.36 -27.22
C GLY A 22 -2.26 -18.18 -28.30
N SER A 23 -3.08 -17.50 -29.01
CA SER A 23 -3.31 -17.52 -30.46
C SER A 23 -4.68 -16.92 -30.77
N GLY A 24 -4.65 -15.84 -31.56
CA GLY A 24 -5.81 -15.30 -32.26
C GLY A 24 -6.13 -16.19 -33.50
N PRO A 25 -6.78 -15.71 -34.57
CA PRO A 25 -7.35 -14.38 -34.88
C PRO A 25 -8.80 -14.47 -35.41
N GLY A 26 -9.46 -13.35 -35.60
CA GLY A 26 -10.74 -13.32 -36.32
C GLY A 26 -11.15 -11.94 -36.71
N ALA A 27 -11.05 -11.65 -38.00
CA ALA A 27 -11.39 -10.38 -38.65
C ALA A 27 -12.89 -10.24 -38.91
N GLY A 28 -13.37 -8.98 -39.04
CA GLY A 28 -14.70 -8.71 -39.61
C GLY A 28 -15.14 -7.27 -39.44
N ALA A 29 -14.77 -6.46 -40.41
CA ALA A 29 -15.55 -5.49 -41.19
C ALA A 29 -16.46 -4.48 -40.47
N GLY A 30 -16.18 -3.16 -40.71
CA GLY A 30 -17.12 -2.05 -40.62
C GLY A 30 -18.07 -2.01 -41.84
N PRO A 31 -18.75 -0.93 -42.24
CA PRO A 31 -18.48 0.48 -41.98
C PRO A 31 -19.79 1.28 -41.69
N GLU A 32 -19.78 2.53 -41.36
CA GLU A 32 -20.20 3.67 -42.18
C GLU A 32 -20.47 4.93 -41.34
N ALA A 33 -20.05 6.00 -41.93
CA ALA A 33 -20.20 7.36 -41.47
C ALA A 33 -21.54 8.00 -41.87
N VAL A 34 -22.00 8.98 -41.07
CA VAL A 34 -22.73 10.14 -41.62
C VAL A 34 -22.42 11.39 -40.82
N SER A 35 -22.04 12.40 -41.58
CA SER A 35 -21.81 13.81 -41.30
C SER A 35 -23.04 14.54 -40.78
N ASP A 36 -22.90 15.55 -39.95
CA ASP A 36 -23.32 16.91 -40.39
C ASP A 36 -22.84 18.02 -39.43
N ARG A 37 -22.36 19.11 -40.00
CA ARG A 37 -22.14 20.46 -39.45
C ARG A 37 -23.19 21.38 -40.12
N PRO A 38 -23.35 22.69 -39.80
CA PRO A 38 -22.72 23.59 -38.83
C PRO A 38 -23.67 24.61 -38.18
N GLY A 39 -23.19 25.42 -37.25
CA GLY A 39 -23.93 26.60 -36.74
C GLY A 39 -23.01 27.66 -36.12
N ARG A 40 -22.68 28.69 -36.92
CA ARG A 40 -21.96 29.92 -36.50
C ARG A 40 -22.89 30.89 -35.79
N ARG A 41 -22.33 31.71 -34.89
CA ARG A 41 -22.54 33.19 -34.68
C ARG A 41 -22.35 33.48 -33.15
N ARG A 42 -21.80 34.56 -32.65
CA ARG A 42 -21.20 35.82 -33.17
C ARG A 42 -20.55 36.51 -31.95
N VAL A 43 -19.46 37.11 -32.17
CA VAL A 43 -18.69 38.20 -31.57
C VAL A 43 -19.52 39.22 -30.77
N LEU A 44 -18.99 39.62 -29.58
CA LEU A 44 -19.11 41.02 -29.15
C LEU A 44 -17.85 41.38 -28.31
N ARG A 45 -17.16 42.39 -28.82
CA ARG A 45 -16.04 43.11 -28.21
C ARG A 45 -16.59 44.09 -27.16
N GLY A 46 -15.94 44.22 -26.03
CA GLY A 46 -16.08 45.32 -25.11
C GLY A 46 -14.78 45.58 -24.38
N ALA A 47 -14.08 46.60 -24.86
CA ALA A 47 -12.90 47.13 -24.19
C ALA A 47 -13.37 48.15 -23.14
N LEU A 48 -12.85 48.05 -21.91
CA LEU A 48 -12.84 49.15 -20.95
C LEU A 48 -11.48 49.22 -20.32
N ALA A 49 -10.78 50.31 -20.57
CA ALA A 49 -9.59 50.71 -19.87
C ALA A 49 -9.97 51.35 -18.51
N VAL A 50 -9.32 50.99 -17.46
CA VAL A 50 -9.32 51.78 -16.20
C VAL A 50 -7.89 51.83 -15.66
N ALA A 51 -7.52 53.03 -15.33
CA ALA A 51 -6.22 53.55 -14.96
C ALA A 51 -5.67 52.94 -13.64
N GLY A 52 -4.34 53.03 -13.53
CA GLY A 52 -3.54 52.53 -12.43
C GLY A 52 -3.75 53.18 -11.10
N ALA A 53 -3.53 52.42 -10.04
CA ALA A 53 -3.09 52.85 -8.73
C ALA A 53 -1.96 51.93 -8.29
N VAL A 54 -0.76 52.46 -8.24
CA VAL A 54 0.42 51.81 -7.65
C VAL A 54 0.27 51.87 -6.14
N ALA A 55 -0.09 50.74 -5.51
CA ALA A 55 -0.02 50.56 -4.07
C ALA A 55 1.31 49.84 -3.75
N LEU A 56 2.22 50.55 -3.10
CA LEU A 56 3.39 49.99 -2.48
C LEU A 56 2.95 49.01 -1.38
N ARG A 57 3.22 47.74 -1.60
CA ARG A 57 3.12 46.71 -0.56
C ARG A 57 4.41 46.69 0.26
N PRO A 58 4.36 46.67 1.60
CA PRO A 58 5.57 46.45 2.39
C PRO A 58 6.10 45.03 2.16
N LEU A 59 7.42 44.92 2.01
CA LEU A 59 8.13 43.63 2.04
C LEU A 59 7.92 42.99 3.41
N VAL A 60 7.08 41.98 3.48
CA VAL A 60 7.04 41.07 4.62
C VAL A 60 8.21 40.10 4.41
N ALA A 61 9.22 40.20 5.26
CA ALA A 61 10.30 39.25 5.31
C ALA A 61 9.72 37.86 5.57
N ALA A 62 9.95 36.90 4.65
CA ALA A 62 9.62 35.53 4.86
C ALA A 62 10.45 34.98 6.02
N THR A 63 9.79 34.66 7.11
CA THR A 63 10.39 33.85 8.17
C THR A 63 10.75 32.48 7.60
N PRO A 64 11.98 31.97 7.82
CA PRO A 64 12.32 30.62 7.39
C PRO A 64 11.37 29.65 8.07
N ALA A 65 10.74 28.78 7.28
CA ALA A 65 9.94 27.68 7.81
C ALA A 65 10.81 26.89 8.79
N ALA A 66 10.36 26.83 10.04
CA ALA A 66 11.00 26.00 11.03
C ALA A 66 11.03 24.55 10.50
N ALA A 67 12.21 23.97 10.40
CA ALA A 67 12.36 22.55 10.15
C ALA A 67 11.58 21.81 11.23
N GLU A 68 10.60 20.99 10.83
CA GLU A 68 9.93 20.08 11.77
C GLU A 68 11.02 19.28 12.50
N PRO A 69 10.93 19.12 13.82
CA PRO A 69 11.89 18.33 14.56
C PRO A 69 11.88 16.91 13.99
N ALA A 70 13.05 16.40 13.64
CA ALA A 70 13.23 15.00 13.27
C ALA A 70 12.68 14.16 14.42
N GLU A 71 11.68 13.33 14.14
CA GLU A 71 11.15 12.36 15.10
C GLU A 71 12.34 11.58 15.69
N PRO A 72 12.41 11.39 17.01
CA PRO A 72 13.51 10.65 17.61
C PRO A 72 13.57 9.25 17.01
N VAL A 73 14.75 8.81 16.60
CA VAL A 73 15.02 7.44 16.18
C VAL A 73 14.73 6.54 17.38
N GLY A 74 13.47 6.11 17.48
CA GLY A 74 12.99 5.24 18.55
C GLY A 74 13.68 3.89 18.49
N SER A 75 14.09 3.39 19.63
CA SER A 75 14.39 1.98 19.89
C SER A 75 13.31 1.10 19.26
N ALA A 76 13.67 -0.10 18.80
CA ALA A 76 12.79 -1.10 18.19
C ALA A 76 11.37 -1.00 18.80
N ALA A 77 10.40 -0.56 17.97
CA ALA A 77 9.04 -0.34 18.46
C ALA A 77 8.51 -1.68 19.00
N SER A 78 8.02 -1.70 20.23
CA SER A 78 7.47 -2.92 20.81
C SER A 78 6.23 -3.34 20.01
N ALA A 79 6.14 -4.63 19.67
CA ALA A 79 4.98 -5.19 18.98
C ALA A 79 3.68 -4.76 19.66
N GLY A 80 2.69 -4.37 18.85
CA GLY A 80 1.46 -3.74 19.30
C GLY A 80 1.56 -2.21 19.46
N ALA A 81 2.68 -1.55 19.12
CA ALA A 81 2.76 -0.10 19.10
C ALA A 81 1.76 0.50 18.11
N VAL A 82 1.24 1.66 18.45
CA VAL A 82 0.28 2.40 17.63
C VAL A 82 0.82 3.80 17.39
N VAL A 83 0.86 4.21 16.13
CA VAL A 83 1.17 5.59 15.74
C VAL A 83 -0.04 6.17 15.04
N VAL A 84 -0.51 7.33 15.52
CA VAL A 84 -1.72 7.98 15.00
C VAL A 84 -1.34 9.21 14.19
N ARG A 85 -1.96 9.36 13.01
CA ARG A 85 -1.81 10.56 12.18
C ARG A 85 -3.15 10.97 11.57
N ARG A 86 -3.37 12.27 11.43
CA ARG A 86 -4.58 12.80 10.80
C ARG A 86 -4.32 13.18 9.35
N PHE A 87 -5.30 12.87 8.50
CA PHE A 87 -5.36 13.26 7.10
C PHE A 87 -6.73 13.90 6.85
N GLY A 88 -6.80 15.21 6.97
CA GLY A 88 -8.07 15.93 6.93
C GLY A 88 -9.05 15.39 7.97
N ARG A 89 -10.16 14.83 7.49
CA ARG A 89 -11.22 14.25 8.33
C ARG A 89 -10.97 12.82 8.81
N TYR A 90 -9.93 12.16 8.32
CA TYR A 90 -9.59 10.79 8.66
C TYR A 90 -8.51 10.75 9.74
N GLU A 91 -8.66 9.84 10.67
CA GLU A 91 -7.62 9.46 11.61
C GLU A 91 -7.06 8.11 11.17
N VAL A 92 -5.76 8.05 10.88
CA VAL A 92 -5.08 6.83 10.45
C VAL A 92 -4.18 6.35 11.57
N LEU A 93 -4.41 5.11 11.98
CA LEU A 93 -3.67 4.42 13.02
C LEU A 93 -2.81 3.35 12.36
N ALA A 94 -1.50 3.49 12.48
CA ALA A 94 -0.55 2.46 12.09
C ALA A 94 -0.41 1.49 13.27
N LEU A 95 -0.78 0.24 13.06
CA LEU A 95 -0.89 -0.82 14.06
C LEU A 95 0.21 -1.83 13.82
N LEU A 96 1.23 -1.87 14.68
CA LEU A 96 2.31 -2.83 14.58
C LEU A 96 1.84 -4.19 15.11
N ASP A 97 1.56 -5.11 14.22
CA ASP A 97 1.16 -6.48 14.56
C ASP A 97 2.35 -7.29 15.08
N ALA A 98 3.49 -7.24 14.38
CA ALA A 98 4.72 -7.90 14.81
C ALA A 98 5.96 -7.19 14.28
N HIS A 99 7.13 -7.57 14.81
CA HIS A 99 8.44 -7.17 14.35
C HIS A 99 9.39 -8.35 14.49
N GLY A 100 10.22 -8.61 13.49
CA GLY A 100 11.17 -9.71 13.56
C GLY A 100 12.00 -9.88 12.29
N PRO A 101 12.93 -10.87 12.32
CA PRO A 101 13.78 -11.14 11.18
C PRO A 101 13.01 -11.82 10.04
N PHE A 102 13.34 -11.43 8.81
CA PHE A 102 12.98 -12.21 7.62
C PHE A 102 13.80 -13.51 7.58
N PRO A 103 13.24 -14.64 7.13
CA PRO A 103 13.98 -15.90 7.02
C PRO A 103 14.93 -15.89 5.80
N GLY A 104 16.01 -15.13 5.91
CA GLY A 104 17.01 -14.93 4.87
C GLY A 104 17.66 -13.56 4.97
N THR A 105 18.61 -13.29 4.09
CA THR A 105 19.28 -11.99 4.03
C THR A 105 18.56 -11.04 3.08
N ALA A 106 18.60 -9.75 3.37
CA ALA A 106 18.07 -8.75 2.45
C ALA A 106 18.78 -8.80 1.09
N GLN A 107 20.09 -9.09 1.07
CA GLN A 107 20.87 -9.21 -0.16
C GLN A 107 20.37 -10.33 -1.07
N ALA A 108 19.98 -11.47 -0.49
CA ALA A 108 19.39 -12.57 -1.27
C ALA A 108 17.99 -12.20 -1.80
N ALA A 109 17.21 -11.46 -1.01
CA ALA A 109 15.85 -11.04 -1.39
C ALA A 109 15.85 -9.93 -2.45
N PHE A 110 16.92 -9.11 -2.54
CA PHE A 110 17.06 -7.99 -3.49
C PHE A 110 18.38 -8.10 -4.26
N PRO A 111 18.51 -9.08 -5.16
CA PRO A 111 19.79 -9.45 -5.80
C PRO A 111 20.37 -8.37 -6.70
N ASP A 112 19.57 -7.44 -7.20
CA ASP A 112 19.99 -6.37 -8.10
C ASP A 112 20.47 -5.12 -7.36
N ALA A 113 20.37 -5.09 -6.02
CA ALA A 113 20.74 -3.93 -5.24
C ALA A 113 22.27 -3.77 -5.13
N THR A 114 22.77 -2.59 -5.46
CA THR A 114 24.19 -2.24 -5.37
C THR A 114 24.60 -1.81 -3.96
N ALA A 115 25.91 -1.76 -3.67
CA ALA A 115 26.40 -1.24 -2.40
C ALA A 115 25.89 0.17 -2.09
N THR A 116 25.81 1.03 -3.11
CA THR A 116 25.26 2.40 -2.97
C THR A 116 23.77 2.38 -2.62
N ASP A 117 22.99 1.45 -3.14
CA ASP A 117 21.57 1.31 -2.81
C ASP A 117 21.39 0.87 -1.36
N TRP A 118 22.22 -0.05 -0.89
CA TRP A 118 22.24 -0.49 0.51
C TRP A 118 22.62 0.64 1.47
N GLU A 119 23.60 1.48 1.11
CA GLU A 119 23.96 2.64 1.92
C GLU A 119 22.80 3.64 2.03
N ARG A 120 22.07 3.87 0.94
CA ARG A 120 20.87 4.73 0.94
C ARG A 120 19.76 4.13 1.79
N ALA A 121 19.49 2.84 1.61
CA ALA A 121 18.47 2.12 2.38
C ALA A 121 18.76 2.18 3.89
N ARG A 122 20.01 1.99 4.29
CA ARG A 122 20.44 2.08 5.70
C ARG A 122 20.21 3.46 6.32
N ARG A 123 20.35 4.53 5.52
CA ARG A 123 20.01 5.88 5.98
C ARG A 123 18.52 6.12 6.10
N LEU A 124 17.71 5.51 5.22
CA LEU A 124 16.25 5.67 5.21
C LEU A 124 15.58 4.85 6.32
N ASP A 125 16.04 3.63 6.55
CA ASP A 125 15.48 2.71 7.54
C ASP A 125 16.60 1.90 8.21
N PRO A 126 17.35 2.49 9.15
CA PRO A 126 18.44 1.81 9.82
C PRO A 126 17.98 0.59 10.64
N ALA A 127 16.73 0.57 11.10
CA ALA A 127 16.19 -0.53 11.89
C ALA A 127 15.92 -1.80 11.04
N ALA A 128 15.88 -1.69 9.72
CA ALA A 128 15.78 -2.84 8.83
C ALA A 128 17.06 -3.72 8.83
N PHE A 129 18.17 -3.22 9.37
CA PHE A 129 19.46 -3.89 9.35
C PHE A 129 19.82 -4.40 10.76
N GLY A 130 19.49 -5.64 11.01
CA GLY A 130 19.76 -6.32 12.28
C GLY A 130 21.19 -6.87 12.40
N PRO A 131 21.51 -7.57 13.52
CA PRO A 131 22.79 -8.25 13.70
C PRO A 131 23.03 -9.28 12.58
N ASN A 132 24.30 -9.44 12.19
CA ASN A 132 24.73 -10.41 11.16
C ASN A 132 24.00 -10.24 9.81
N ASP A 133 23.71 -8.98 9.43
CA ASP A 133 23.00 -8.62 8.19
C ASP A 133 21.59 -9.23 8.06
N THR A 134 20.98 -9.63 9.19
CA THR A 134 19.58 -10.05 9.17
C THR A 134 18.69 -8.89 8.79
N TRP A 135 17.73 -9.14 7.92
CA TRP A 135 16.70 -8.16 7.59
C TRP A 135 15.62 -8.19 8.67
N GLN A 136 15.44 -7.05 9.36
CA GLN A 136 14.36 -6.85 10.32
C GLN A 136 13.23 -6.10 9.67
N LEU A 137 12.02 -6.62 9.75
CA LEU A 137 10.84 -5.98 9.19
C LEU A 137 9.71 -5.89 10.20
N ASP A 138 8.88 -4.89 10.01
CA ASP A 138 7.60 -4.77 10.69
C ASP A 138 6.53 -5.53 9.92
N PHE A 139 5.51 -5.98 10.63
CA PHE A 139 4.25 -6.45 10.07
C PHE A 139 3.18 -5.48 10.54
N ARG A 140 2.76 -4.59 9.65
CA ARG A 140 1.93 -3.44 10.02
C ARG A 140 0.62 -3.42 9.26
N CYS A 141 -0.46 -3.25 10.03
CA CYS A 141 -1.79 -2.99 9.52
C CYS A 141 -2.14 -1.51 9.73
N TYR A 142 -3.15 -1.02 9.03
CA TYR A 142 -3.61 0.35 9.19
C TYR A 142 -5.11 0.39 9.43
N ALA A 143 -5.56 1.10 10.48
CA ALA A 143 -6.97 1.42 10.67
C ALA A 143 -7.23 2.86 10.25
N VAL A 144 -8.19 3.07 9.37
CA VAL A 144 -8.66 4.39 8.95
C VAL A 144 -10.00 4.65 9.61
N ARG A 145 -9.99 5.48 10.66
CA ARG A 145 -11.20 5.89 11.36
C ARG A 145 -11.82 7.08 10.65
N ARG A 146 -13.09 6.94 10.29
CA ARG A 146 -13.89 7.95 9.61
C ARG A 146 -14.73 8.74 10.63
N PRO A 147 -15.22 9.95 10.27
CA PRO A 147 -16.25 10.62 11.04
C PRO A 147 -17.43 9.67 11.30
N GLY A 148 -17.91 9.65 12.54
CA GLY A 148 -18.96 8.73 12.97
C GLY A 148 -18.45 7.38 13.50
N GLY A 149 -17.13 7.23 13.70
CA GLY A 149 -16.51 6.09 14.37
C GLY A 149 -16.31 4.85 13.51
N ARG A 150 -16.78 4.82 12.27
CA ARG A 150 -16.61 3.69 11.34
C ARG A 150 -15.16 3.48 10.97
N VAL A 151 -14.71 2.24 10.95
CA VAL A 151 -13.32 1.86 10.70
C VAL A 151 -13.19 1.07 9.41
N THR A 152 -12.21 1.44 8.59
CA THR A 152 -11.67 0.61 7.52
C THR A 152 -10.32 0.12 7.96
N LEU A 153 -10.13 -1.20 8.05
CA LEU A 153 -8.84 -1.84 8.32
C LEU A 153 -8.17 -2.21 7.00
N VAL A 154 -6.87 -2.00 6.90
CA VAL A 154 -6.04 -2.39 5.74
C VAL A 154 -5.04 -3.41 6.23
N ASP A 155 -5.16 -4.60 5.71
CA ASP A 155 -4.52 -5.86 6.13
C ASP A 155 -4.81 -6.27 7.57
N THR A 156 -4.52 -7.52 7.88
CA THR A 156 -4.80 -8.13 9.18
C THR A 156 -3.59 -8.87 9.77
N GLY A 157 -2.38 -8.61 9.26
CA GLY A 157 -1.12 -9.08 9.85
C GLY A 157 -0.90 -10.58 9.80
N ILE A 158 0.04 -11.05 10.65
CA ILE A 158 0.54 -12.43 10.65
C ILE A 158 -0.37 -13.44 11.33
N GLY A 159 -1.34 -12.98 12.12
CA GLY A 159 -2.31 -13.87 12.74
C GLY A 159 -1.89 -14.51 14.08
N PRO A 160 -2.71 -15.47 14.56
CA PRO A 160 -2.45 -16.22 15.77
C PRO A 160 -1.39 -17.30 15.57
N VAL A 161 -1.01 -17.95 16.65
CA VAL A 161 -0.26 -19.22 16.58
C VAL A 161 -1.05 -20.22 15.74
N GLY A 162 -0.37 -20.88 14.80
CA GLY A 162 -1.00 -21.81 13.86
C GLY A 162 -1.62 -21.13 12.61
N SER A 163 -1.51 -19.79 12.47
CA SER A 163 -1.78 -19.12 11.20
C SER A 163 -0.81 -19.57 10.12
N PRO A 164 -1.11 -19.38 8.83
CA PRO A 164 -0.20 -19.72 7.75
C PRO A 164 1.20 -19.09 7.88
N ALA A 165 1.31 -17.87 8.42
CA ALA A 165 2.59 -17.20 8.66
C ALA A 165 3.45 -17.85 9.76
N SER A 166 2.92 -18.81 10.53
CA SER A 166 3.62 -19.43 11.68
C SER A 166 4.92 -20.14 11.31
N GLY A 167 5.09 -20.50 10.04
CA GLY A 167 6.31 -21.15 9.57
C GLY A 167 7.53 -20.23 9.47
N TRP A 168 7.32 -18.91 9.47
CA TRP A 168 8.40 -17.95 9.22
C TRP A 168 8.28 -16.61 9.96
N ALA A 169 7.06 -16.18 10.34
CA ALA A 169 6.84 -14.92 11.02
C ALA A 169 6.77 -15.09 12.55
N PRO A 170 7.04 -14.05 13.35
CA PRO A 170 7.06 -14.11 14.81
C PRO A 170 5.64 -14.11 15.42
N VAL A 171 4.85 -15.16 15.17
CA VAL A 171 3.49 -15.33 15.74
C VAL A 171 3.52 -15.58 17.25
N PRO A 172 2.44 -15.22 17.99
CA PRO A 172 1.25 -14.52 17.49
C PRO A 172 1.49 -13.05 17.29
N GLY A 173 0.81 -12.47 16.28
CA GLY A 173 0.70 -11.04 16.09
C GLY A 173 -0.05 -10.36 17.25
N ARG A 174 0.02 -9.03 17.28
CA ARG A 174 -0.54 -8.17 18.33
C ARG A 174 -1.68 -7.27 17.84
N LEU A 175 -2.20 -7.48 16.62
CA LEU A 175 -3.27 -6.65 16.05
C LEU A 175 -4.50 -6.56 16.96
N PRO A 176 -5.02 -7.65 17.56
CA PRO A 176 -6.17 -7.55 18.46
C PRO A 176 -5.90 -6.65 19.68
N ALA A 177 -4.70 -6.76 20.26
CA ALA A 177 -4.29 -5.91 21.37
C ALA A 177 -4.08 -4.44 20.95
N ALA A 178 -3.55 -4.21 19.76
CA ALA A 178 -3.38 -2.87 19.19
C ALA A 178 -4.74 -2.19 18.96
N LEU A 179 -5.71 -2.90 18.38
CA LEU A 179 -7.07 -2.41 18.18
C LEU A 179 -7.74 -2.08 19.53
N ALA A 180 -7.66 -2.99 20.50
CA ALA A 180 -8.25 -2.78 21.84
C ALA A 180 -7.69 -1.53 22.53
N ARG A 181 -6.36 -1.27 22.44
CA ARG A 181 -5.74 -0.06 23.00
C ARG A 181 -6.22 1.23 22.35
N THR A 182 -6.71 1.17 21.12
CA THR A 182 -7.26 2.34 20.42
C THR A 182 -8.77 2.48 20.58
N GLY A 183 -9.39 1.58 21.37
CA GLY A 183 -10.84 1.54 21.56
C GLY A 183 -11.61 1.09 20.32
N ILE A 184 -10.96 0.36 19.41
CA ILE A 184 -11.62 -0.23 18.24
C ILE A 184 -11.99 -1.67 18.57
N ALA A 185 -13.28 -1.94 18.71
CA ALA A 185 -13.79 -3.30 18.79
C ALA A 185 -13.84 -3.96 17.40
N PRO A 186 -13.71 -5.29 17.29
CA PRO A 186 -13.88 -5.98 16.00
C PRO A 186 -15.18 -5.65 15.28
N ALA A 187 -16.26 -5.41 16.03
CA ALA A 187 -17.57 -5.05 15.48
C ALA A 187 -17.64 -3.62 14.92
N ASP A 188 -16.66 -2.73 15.21
CA ASP A 188 -16.59 -1.38 14.67
C ASP A 188 -15.98 -1.35 13.27
N VAL A 189 -15.33 -2.45 12.86
CA VAL A 189 -14.71 -2.58 11.54
C VAL A 189 -15.80 -2.87 10.51
N GLU A 190 -16.01 -1.91 9.60
CA GLU A 190 -17.03 -2.00 8.53
C GLU A 190 -16.45 -2.59 7.23
N ALA A 191 -15.16 -2.42 7.03
CA ALA A 191 -14.45 -2.98 5.90
C ALA A 191 -13.04 -3.40 6.29
N VAL A 192 -12.60 -4.55 5.81
CA VAL A 192 -11.21 -4.98 5.77
C VAL A 192 -10.77 -4.97 4.32
N VAL A 193 -9.76 -4.19 3.98
CA VAL A 193 -9.11 -4.23 2.67
C VAL A 193 -7.91 -5.15 2.77
N LEU A 194 -7.92 -6.25 2.05
CA LEU A 194 -6.75 -7.09 1.87
C LEU A 194 -5.98 -6.55 0.67
N THR A 195 -4.74 -6.06 0.92
CA THR A 195 -3.92 -5.52 -0.16
C THR A 195 -3.59 -6.61 -1.17
N HIS A 196 -3.31 -7.81 -0.67
CA HIS A 196 -3.10 -9.03 -1.42
C HIS A 196 -3.22 -10.25 -0.47
N LEU A 197 -2.99 -11.46 -0.99
CA LEU A 197 -3.23 -12.70 -0.24
C LEU A 197 -1.93 -13.44 0.10
N HIS A 198 -0.89 -12.73 0.61
CA HIS A 198 0.21 -13.35 1.32
C HIS A 198 -0.09 -13.49 2.82
N GLU A 199 0.55 -14.45 3.44
CA GLU A 199 0.22 -14.98 4.76
C GLU A 199 0.29 -13.96 5.89
N ASP A 200 1.15 -12.97 5.75
CA ASP A 200 1.37 -11.89 6.71
C ASP A 200 0.45 -10.68 6.54
N HIS A 201 -0.49 -10.74 5.59
CA HIS A 201 -1.48 -9.70 5.36
C HIS A 201 -2.90 -10.11 5.73
N TYR A 202 -3.20 -11.41 5.79
CA TYR A 202 -4.56 -11.89 6.08
C TYR A 202 -4.70 -12.67 7.39
N GLY A 203 -3.66 -12.80 8.21
CA GLY A 203 -3.58 -13.75 9.32
C GLY A 203 -4.69 -13.64 10.38
N TRP A 204 -5.13 -12.43 10.76
CA TRP A 204 -6.26 -12.20 11.66
C TRP A 204 -7.61 -12.00 10.95
N SER A 205 -7.73 -12.34 9.68
CA SER A 205 -9.02 -12.26 8.98
C SER A 205 -10.04 -13.24 9.54
N VAL A 206 -9.58 -14.42 9.91
CA VAL A 206 -10.41 -15.49 10.48
C VAL A 206 -9.74 -16.09 11.71
N THR A 207 -10.54 -16.74 12.56
CA THR A 207 -10.02 -17.60 13.66
C THR A 207 -9.48 -18.91 13.07
N PRO A 208 -8.72 -19.70 13.86
CA PRO A 208 -8.31 -21.06 13.43
C PRO A 208 -9.46 -21.95 12.99
N GLU A 209 -10.67 -21.71 13.51
CA GLU A 209 -11.89 -22.44 13.14
C GLU A 209 -12.56 -21.88 11.87
N GLY A 210 -11.96 -20.88 11.23
CA GLY A 210 -12.48 -20.25 10.01
C GLY A 210 -13.66 -19.31 10.24
N VAL A 211 -13.81 -18.74 11.45
CA VAL A 211 -14.82 -17.74 11.76
C VAL A 211 -14.23 -16.33 11.51
N PRO A 212 -14.89 -15.43 10.75
CA PRO A 212 -14.42 -14.08 10.56
C PRO A 212 -14.23 -13.32 11.88
N VAL A 213 -13.04 -12.73 12.07
CA VAL A 213 -12.70 -11.98 13.29
C VAL A 213 -13.45 -10.65 13.35
N PHE A 214 -13.76 -10.04 12.21
CA PHE A 214 -14.48 -8.78 12.11
C PHE A 214 -15.90 -9.04 11.60
N PRO A 215 -16.87 -9.26 12.52
CA PRO A 215 -18.18 -9.84 12.18
C PRO A 215 -19.03 -8.94 11.28
N ASN A 216 -18.83 -7.63 11.32
CA ASN A 216 -19.60 -6.66 10.54
C ASN A 216 -18.86 -6.19 9.27
N ALA A 217 -17.63 -6.68 9.02
CA ALA A 217 -16.80 -6.19 7.95
C ALA A 217 -17.13 -6.86 6.61
N ARG A 218 -17.03 -6.06 5.53
CA ARG A 218 -16.82 -6.58 4.18
C ARG A 218 -15.32 -6.72 3.98
N TYR A 219 -14.85 -7.90 3.60
CA TYR A 219 -13.46 -8.13 3.22
C TYR A 219 -13.30 -7.88 1.72
N VAL A 220 -12.56 -6.84 1.36
CA VAL A 220 -12.48 -6.35 -0.01
C VAL A 220 -11.12 -6.68 -0.61
N VAL A 221 -11.13 -7.38 -1.73
CA VAL A 221 -9.95 -7.83 -2.47
C VAL A 221 -10.18 -7.65 -3.97
N GLN A 222 -9.12 -7.50 -4.76
CA GLN A 222 -9.28 -7.48 -6.22
C GLN A 222 -9.62 -8.87 -6.74
N HIS A 223 -10.55 -8.95 -7.69
CA HIS A 223 -10.92 -10.21 -8.35
C HIS A 223 -9.70 -10.95 -8.92
N ALA A 224 -8.77 -10.22 -9.54
CA ALA A 224 -7.54 -10.78 -10.09
C ALA A 224 -6.69 -11.53 -9.05
N GLU A 225 -6.74 -11.11 -7.77
CA GLU A 225 -6.01 -11.77 -6.69
C GLU A 225 -6.61 -13.14 -6.37
N VAL A 226 -7.94 -13.21 -6.24
CA VAL A 226 -8.65 -14.47 -5.98
C VAL A 226 -8.57 -15.41 -7.18
N ALA A 227 -8.69 -14.87 -8.39
CA ALA A 227 -8.61 -15.63 -9.64
C ALA A 227 -7.23 -16.26 -9.87
N ALA A 228 -6.16 -15.61 -9.40
CA ALA A 228 -4.81 -16.13 -9.52
C ALA A 228 -4.50 -17.29 -8.55
N LEU A 229 -5.32 -17.47 -7.50
CA LEU A 229 -5.11 -18.55 -6.54
C LEU A 229 -5.44 -19.91 -7.13
N GLY A 230 -4.48 -20.82 -7.08
CA GLY A 230 -4.73 -22.24 -7.36
C GLY A 230 -5.67 -22.88 -6.31
N PRO A 231 -6.25 -24.04 -6.61
CA PRO A 231 -7.24 -24.68 -5.73
C PRO A 231 -6.66 -25.15 -4.38
N THR A 232 -5.37 -25.42 -4.32
CA THR A 232 -4.68 -25.95 -3.13
C THR A 232 -3.90 -24.90 -2.36
N ARG A 233 -4.01 -23.61 -2.77
CA ARG A 233 -3.28 -22.53 -2.09
C ARG A 233 -3.79 -22.32 -0.67
N THR A 234 -2.86 -22.11 0.26
CA THR A 234 -3.16 -21.87 1.69
C THR A 234 -4.12 -20.71 1.87
N ALA A 235 -3.94 -19.60 1.15
CA ALA A 235 -4.84 -18.46 1.21
C ALA A 235 -6.28 -18.81 0.81
N ARG A 236 -6.47 -19.72 -0.19
CA ARG A 236 -7.81 -20.15 -0.58
C ARG A 236 -8.54 -20.83 0.57
N THR A 237 -7.91 -21.80 1.22
CA THR A 237 -8.53 -22.61 2.26
C THR A 237 -8.61 -21.90 3.60
N TYR A 238 -7.60 -21.09 3.93
CA TYR A 238 -7.53 -20.40 5.22
C TYR A 238 -8.42 -19.16 5.29
N VAL A 239 -8.46 -18.33 4.23
CA VAL A 239 -9.16 -17.03 4.29
C VAL A 239 -10.28 -16.90 3.27
N VAL A 240 -10.06 -17.25 1.98
CA VAL A 240 -11.05 -16.99 0.92
C VAL A 240 -12.32 -17.79 1.13
N GLU A 241 -12.23 -19.11 1.28
CA GLU A 241 -13.39 -19.97 1.46
C GLU A 241 -14.17 -19.69 2.75
N PRO A 242 -13.53 -19.48 3.92
CA PRO A 242 -14.25 -19.06 5.13
C PRO A 242 -15.03 -17.76 4.94
N LEU A 243 -14.42 -16.75 4.35
CA LEU A 243 -15.08 -15.46 4.10
C LEU A 243 -16.21 -15.55 3.05
N LEU A 244 -16.05 -16.41 2.04
CA LEU A 244 -17.12 -16.72 1.08
C LEU A 244 -18.29 -17.39 1.76
N ARG A 245 -18.03 -18.42 2.60
CA ARG A 245 -19.10 -19.10 3.38
C ARG A 245 -19.83 -18.16 4.33
N ALA A 246 -19.13 -17.18 4.89
CA ALA A 246 -19.70 -16.16 5.75
C ALA A 246 -20.45 -15.05 4.98
N GLY A 247 -20.35 -15.02 3.66
CA GLY A 247 -20.91 -13.93 2.83
C GLY A 247 -20.21 -12.59 3.00
N GLN A 248 -18.96 -12.59 3.50
CA GLN A 248 -18.21 -11.37 3.80
C GLN A 248 -17.10 -11.07 2.79
N LEU A 249 -16.75 -11.98 1.87
CA LEU A 249 -15.79 -11.69 0.79
C LEU A 249 -16.46 -10.86 -0.30
N HIS A 250 -15.83 -9.74 -0.65
CA HIS A 250 -16.29 -8.83 -1.70
C HIS A 250 -15.15 -8.59 -2.69
N GLU A 251 -15.28 -9.20 -3.85
CA GLU A 251 -14.34 -8.97 -4.95
C GLU A 251 -14.68 -7.67 -5.67
N VAL A 252 -13.65 -6.91 -6.03
CA VAL A 252 -13.77 -5.66 -6.78
C VAL A 252 -12.84 -5.69 -7.99
N ASP A 253 -13.19 -4.92 -9.01
CA ASP A 253 -12.36 -4.78 -10.20
C ASP A 253 -11.87 -3.34 -10.35
N GLY A 254 -10.57 -3.18 -10.50
CA GLY A 254 -9.97 -1.90 -10.80
C GLY A 254 -10.07 -0.88 -9.66
N ARG A 255 -10.00 0.40 -10.03
CA ARG A 255 -10.07 1.51 -9.09
C ARG A 255 -11.46 1.64 -8.48
N THR A 256 -11.57 1.49 -7.16
CA THR A 256 -12.86 1.48 -6.46
C THR A 256 -12.90 2.50 -5.32
N VAL A 257 -13.91 3.34 -5.25
CA VAL A 257 -14.15 4.24 -4.10
C VAL A 257 -14.87 3.46 -3.01
N LEU A 258 -14.14 3.14 -1.94
CA LEU A 258 -14.67 2.36 -0.82
C LEU A 258 -15.54 3.21 0.12
N ALA A 259 -15.12 4.46 0.37
CA ALA A 259 -15.84 5.38 1.23
C ALA A 259 -15.58 6.84 0.84
N GLY A 260 -16.55 7.71 1.12
CA GLY A 260 -16.47 9.13 0.79
C GLY A 260 -16.83 9.43 -0.66
N ARG A 261 -16.33 10.54 -1.17
CA ARG A 261 -16.52 10.95 -2.57
C ARG A 261 -15.17 11.35 -3.16
N ALA A 262 -14.82 10.79 -4.31
CA ALA A 262 -13.60 11.13 -5.03
C ALA A 262 -13.76 12.49 -5.78
N ARG A 263 -14.01 13.57 -5.01
CA ARG A 263 -14.06 14.95 -5.50
C ARG A 263 -13.02 15.78 -4.73
N PRO A 264 -12.39 16.78 -5.36
CA PRO A 264 -11.48 17.67 -4.66
C PRO A 264 -12.10 18.23 -3.37
N GLY A 265 -11.37 18.16 -2.26
CA GLY A 265 -11.78 18.67 -0.95
C GLY A 265 -12.82 17.85 -0.17
N SER A 266 -13.42 16.79 -0.74
CA SER A 266 -14.47 16.04 -0.04
C SER A 266 -13.97 14.87 0.81
N GLY A 267 -12.80 14.37 0.52
CA GLY A 267 -12.21 13.20 1.18
C GLY A 267 -12.78 11.85 0.71
N ALA A 268 -11.89 10.90 0.47
CA ALA A 268 -12.25 9.55 0.05
C ALA A 268 -11.22 8.51 0.50
N ILE A 269 -11.67 7.27 0.63
CA ILE A 269 -10.82 6.07 0.67
C ILE A 269 -11.01 5.36 -0.66
N THR A 270 -9.94 5.20 -1.42
CA THR A 270 -9.98 4.64 -2.76
C THR A 270 -8.98 3.49 -2.88
N LEU A 271 -9.44 2.36 -3.38
CA LEU A 271 -8.62 1.20 -3.74
C LEU A 271 -8.00 1.45 -5.11
N LEU A 272 -6.70 1.22 -5.21
CA LEU A 272 -5.91 1.40 -6.42
C LEU A 272 -5.30 0.05 -6.81
N PRO A 273 -5.61 -0.52 -7.98
CA PRO A 273 -4.85 -1.67 -8.47
C PRO A 273 -3.37 -1.30 -8.58
N THR A 274 -2.52 -2.11 -8.00
CA THR A 274 -1.06 -1.95 -8.01
C THR A 274 -0.39 -3.32 -8.22
N PRO A 275 -0.69 -3.99 -9.36
CA PRO A 275 -0.23 -5.34 -9.62
C PRO A 275 1.28 -5.45 -9.76
N GLY A 276 1.78 -6.68 -9.64
CA GLY A 276 3.18 -7.03 -9.87
C GLY A 276 3.77 -7.83 -8.73
N HIS A 277 3.65 -7.37 -7.48
CA HIS A 277 3.98 -8.18 -6.30
C HIS A 277 3.10 -9.45 -6.28
N THR A 278 1.80 -9.27 -6.40
CA THR A 278 0.85 -10.32 -6.81
C THR A 278 0.00 -9.82 -7.98
N PRO A 279 -0.70 -10.71 -8.72
CA PRO A 279 -1.51 -10.31 -9.87
C PRO A 279 -2.63 -9.33 -9.54
N GLY A 280 -3.23 -9.44 -8.37
CA GLY A 280 -4.33 -8.59 -7.92
C GLY A 280 -3.99 -7.65 -6.77
N HIS A 281 -2.70 -7.40 -6.51
CA HIS A 281 -2.29 -6.48 -5.46
C HIS A 281 -2.96 -5.12 -5.61
N GLN A 282 -3.39 -4.53 -4.48
CA GLN A 282 -3.98 -3.19 -4.42
C GLN A 282 -3.39 -2.35 -3.29
N SER A 283 -3.24 -1.06 -3.54
CA SER A 283 -2.91 -0.04 -2.54
C SER A 283 -4.16 0.76 -2.15
N VAL A 284 -4.10 1.49 -1.04
CA VAL A 284 -5.22 2.32 -0.56
C VAL A 284 -4.82 3.79 -0.51
N LEU A 285 -5.53 4.63 -1.25
CA LEU A 285 -5.41 6.08 -1.16
C LEU A 285 -6.41 6.62 -0.13
N VAL A 286 -5.90 7.22 0.93
CA VAL A 286 -6.68 8.03 1.88
C VAL A 286 -6.49 9.50 1.48
N ASP A 287 -7.50 10.08 0.84
CA ASP A 287 -7.52 11.51 0.48
C ASP A 287 -8.30 12.27 1.56
N GLY A 288 -7.61 13.07 2.33
CA GLY A 288 -8.19 13.87 3.41
C GLY A 288 -8.84 15.19 2.97
N GLY A 289 -8.77 15.50 1.67
CA GLY A 289 -9.22 16.78 1.10
C GLY A 289 -8.12 17.83 0.90
N GLY A 290 -6.96 17.60 1.43
CA GLY A 290 -5.72 18.39 1.26
C GLY A 290 -4.50 17.50 1.47
N ASP A 291 -4.50 16.77 2.58
CA ASP A 291 -3.46 15.80 2.90
C ASP A 291 -3.80 14.43 2.32
N ARG A 292 -2.79 13.71 1.85
CA ARG A 292 -2.94 12.39 1.24
C ARG A 292 -1.99 11.37 1.85
N LEU A 293 -2.48 10.14 1.96
CA LEU A 293 -1.72 8.98 2.36
C LEU A 293 -1.96 7.85 1.36
N LEU A 294 -0.88 7.23 0.91
CA LEU A 294 -0.90 5.99 0.15
C LEU A 294 -0.46 4.84 1.06
N LEU A 295 -1.36 3.94 1.40
CA LEU A 295 -1.04 2.68 2.05
C LEU A 295 -0.64 1.72 0.96
N THR A 296 0.66 1.40 0.91
CA THR A 296 1.27 0.81 -0.28
C THR A 296 1.10 -0.70 -0.39
N GLY A 297 0.77 -1.39 0.73
CA GLY A 297 1.00 -2.82 0.80
C GLY A 297 2.44 -3.13 0.39
N ASP A 298 2.64 -4.16 -0.39
CA ASP A 298 3.94 -4.69 -0.80
C ASP A 298 4.45 -4.15 -2.15
N VAL A 299 3.93 -3.01 -2.60
CA VAL A 299 4.62 -2.21 -3.63
C VAL A 299 6.02 -1.81 -3.13
N LEU A 300 6.17 -1.63 -1.81
CA LEU A 300 7.42 -1.34 -1.12
C LEU A 300 7.60 -2.28 0.07
N VAL A 301 8.51 -3.24 -0.07
CA VAL A 301 8.81 -4.22 0.97
C VAL A 301 10.03 -3.82 1.81
N HIS A 302 11.04 -3.17 1.21
CA HIS A 302 12.26 -2.73 1.89
C HIS A 302 12.64 -1.31 1.49
N ALA A 303 13.37 -0.62 2.36
CA ALA A 303 13.84 0.75 2.10
C ALA A 303 14.76 0.87 0.87
N VAL A 304 15.36 -0.22 0.40
CA VAL A 304 16.14 -0.25 -0.83
C VAL A 304 15.29 0.09 -2.06
N GLN A 305 14.04 -0.37 -2.09
CA GLN A 305 13.09 -0.04 -3.17
C GLN A 305 12.54 1.40 -3.05
N LEU A 306 12.49 1.95 -1.85
CA LEU A 306 12.17 3.38 -1.66
C LEU A 306 13.31 4.27 -2.17
N ALA A 307 14.56 3.86 -1.96
CA ALA A 307 15.76 4.57 -2.44
C ALA A 307 15.94 4.42 -3.95
N THR A 308 15.75 3.22 -4.47
CA THR A 308 15.98 2.84 -5.86
C THR A 308 14.82 1.95 -6.34
N PRO A 309 13.74 2.54 -6.86
CA PRO A 309 12.51 1.81 -7.20
C PRO A 309 12.70 0.70 -8.24
N ALA A 310 13.78 0.73 -9.00
CA ALA A 310 14.10 -0.28 -10.00
C ALA A 310 14.61 -1.61 -9.38
N VAL A 311 15.02 -1.61 -8.12
CA VAL A 311 15.51 -2.82 -7.45
C VAL A 311 14.38 -3.83 -7.33
N ARG A 312 14.64 -5.03 -7.87
CA ARG A 312 13.69 -6.15 -7.86
C ARG A 312 13.67 -6.82 -6.49
N TYR A 313 12.49 -7.20 -6.05
CA TYR A 313 12.30 -8.15 -4.96
C TYR A 313 12.10 -9.56 -5.52
N LEU A 314 12.80 -10.55 -4.98
CA LEU A 314 12.83 -11.91 -5.53
C LEU A 314 11.44 -12.58 -5.58
N PHE A 315 10.56 -12.21 -4.67
CA PHE A 315 9.23 -12.81 -4.52
C PHE A 315 8.11 -12.00 -5.19
N GLU A 316 8.43 -11.13 -6.16
CA GLU A 316 7.43 -10.49 -7.03
C GLU A 316 6.95 -11.50 -8.10
N ALA A 317 5.64 -11.65 -8.24
CA ALA A 317 5.04 -12.55 -9.24
C ALA A 317 5.36 -12.11 -10.69
N ASP A 318 5.37 -10.79 -10.93
CA ASP A 318 5.79 -10.15 -12.17
C ASP A 318 6.72 -8.98 -11.85
N PRO A 319 8.06 -9.17 -11.83
CA PRO A 319 9.00 -8.15 -11.43
C PRO A 319 8.98 -6.90 -12.30
N GLU A 320 8.69 -7.03 -13.59
CA GLU A 320 8.64 -5.88 -14.51
C GLU A 320 7.39 -5.02 -14.25
N THR A 321 6.24 -5.66 -14.05
CA THR A 321 5.02 -4.96 -13.66
C THR A 321 5.16 -4.36 -12.26
N ALA A 322 5.76 -5.08 -11.29
CA ALA A 322 6.00 -4.57 -9.94
C ALA A 322 6.89 -3.31 -9.96
N ARG A 323 7.96 -3.33 -10.77
CA ARG A 323 8.83 -2.16 -10.95
C ARG A 323 8.06 -0.96 -11.50
N ARG A 324 7.30 -1.12 -12.58
CA ARG A 324 6.50 -0.03 -13.16
C ARG A 324 5.49 0.52 -12.16
N THR A 325 4.73 -0.36 -11.52
CA THR A 325 3.76 0.00 -10.49
C THR A 325 4.40 0.83 -9.36
N ARG A 326 5.56 0.41 -8.89
CA ARG A 326 6.32 1.10 -7.84
C ARG A 326 6.81 2.47 -8.29
N GLU A 327 7.38 2.56 -9.49
CA GLU A 327 7.84 3.83 -10.07
C GLU A 327 6.70 4.83 -10.24
N GLU A 328 5.56 4.40 -10.78
CA GLU A 328 4.36 5.21 -10.97
C GLU A 328 3.75 5.67 -9.63
N LEU A 329 3.61 4.76 -8.66
CA LEU A 329 3.07 5.08 -7.34
C LEU A 329 3.94 6.10 -6.60
N LEU A 330 5.26 5.93 -6.64
CA LEU A 330 6.20 6.87 -6.02
C LEU A 330 6.23 8.22 -6.73
N ALA A 331 6.13 8.23 -8.06
CA ALA A 331 6.02 9.48 -8.84
C ALA A 331 4.73 10.23 -8.48
N GLU A 332 3.60 9.53 -8.40
CA GLU A 332 2.32 10.10 -7.98
C GLU A 332 2.39 10.64 -6.56
N ALA A 333 2.99 9.89 -5.62
CA ALA A 333 3.16 10.33 -4.25
C ALA A 333 3.99 11.61 -4.15
N ARG A 334 5.09 11.71 -4.92
CA ARG A 334 5.91 12.93 -5.00
C ARG A 334 5.11 14.10 -5.58
N ARG A 335 4.42 13.87 -6.69
CA ARG A 335 3.63 14.91 -7.38
C ARG A 335 2.51 15.48 -6.50
N THR A 336 1.90 14.65 -5.66
CA THR A 336 0.75 15.03 -4.82
C THR A 336 1.13 15.39 -3.39
N GLY A 337 2.41 15.24 -3.00
CA GLY A 337 2.86 15.40 -1.63
C GLY A 337 2.33 14.34 -0.67
N ALA A 338 1.83 13.21 -1.19
CA ALA A 338 1.29 12.14 -0.36
C ALA A 338 2.38 11.49 0.48
N LEU A 339 2.05 11.19 1.74
CA LEU A 339 2.85 10.28 2.54
C LEU A 339 2.61 8.84 2.12
N LEU A 340 3.55 7.98 2.43
CA LEU A 340 3.44 6.54 2.25
C LEU A 340 3.27 5.87 3.61
N GLY A 341 2.34 4.94 3.71
CA GLY A 341 2.20 3.99 4.81
C GLY A 341 2.58 2.61 4.30
N THR A 342 3.60 2.00 4.87
CA THR A 342 4.18 0.74 4.38
C THR A 342 3.96 -0.38 5.39
N ALA A 343 3.77 -1.61 4.91
CA ALA A 343 3.59 -2.77 5.78
C ALA A 343 4.89 -3.15 6.50
N HIS A 344 6.03 -3.06 5.82
CA HIS A 344 7.27 -3.71 6.26
C HIS A 344 8.42 -2.78 6.66
N LEU A 345 8.40 -1.50 6.27
CA LEU A 345 9.40 -0.56 6.75
C LEU A 345 9.20 -0.27 8.26
N ASN A 346 10.31 -0.10 8.99
CA ASN A 346 10.28 0.14 10.44
C ASN A 346 9.80 1.56 10.81
N ARG A 347 9.31 2.32 9.83
CA ARG A 347 8.65 3.62 10.00
C ARG A 347 7.24 3.54 9.43
N PRO A 348 6.21 3.86 10.24
CA PRO A 348 4.82 3.73 9.81
C PRO A 348 4.41 4.70 8.71
N PHE A 349 5.03 5.89 8.67
CA PHE A 349 4.75 6.93 7.68
C PHE A 349 6.06 7.49 7.16
N VAL A 350 6.28 7.42 5.85
CA VAL A 350 7.49 7.91 5.21
C VAL A 350 7.15 8.87 4.07
N ARG A 351 8.06 9.81 3.78
CA ARG A 351 7.97 10.61 2.56
C ARG A 351 8.58 9.83 1.41
N PRO A 352 8.04 9.98 0.18
CA PRO A 352 8.74 9.49 -1.00
C PRO A 352 10.15 10.09 -1.04
N TRP A 353 11.16 9.23 -1.19
CA TRP A 353 12.54 9.72 -1.28
C TRP A 353 12.73 10.55 -2.54
N THR A 354 13.39 11.69 -2.40
CA THR A 354 13.76 12.57 -3.50
C THR A 354 15.28 12.66 -3.54
N PRO A 355 15.93 12.35 -4.68
CA PRO A 355 17.37 12.55 -4.83
C PRO A 355 17.77 13.99 -4.51
N ALA A 356 18.90 14.19 -3.82
CA ALA A 356 19.42 15.53 -3.58
C ALA A 356 19.63 16.24 -4.92
N GLY A 357 19.03 17.44 -5.08
CA GLY A 357 19.10 18.22 -6.31
C GLY A 357 17.84 18.22 -7.18
N HIS A 358 16.81 17.47 -6.81
CA HIS A 358 15.52 17.50 -7.50
C HIS A 358 14.57 18.44 -6.74
N THR A 359 14.49 19.69 -7.16
CA THR A 359 13.43 20.63 -6.73
C THR A 359 12.17 20.24 -7.50
N PRO A 360 11.03 19.95 -6.85
CA PRO A 360 9.78 19.70 -7.59
C PRO A 360 9.41 20.97 -8.38
N PRO A 361 8.88 20.84 -9.58
CA PRO A 361 8.32 21.98 -10.31
C PRO A 361 7.17 22.57 -9.47
N HIS A 362 7.18 23.89 -9.38
CA HIS A 362 6.20 24.71 -8.66
C HIS A 362 4.80 24.62 -9.27
#